data_68f6278d52ef4a1c4c1ed48b4dfa060f
#
_entry.id   68f6278d52ef4a1c4c1ed48b4dfa060f
#
_cell.length_a   1.000
_cell.length_b   1.000
_cell.length_c   1.000
_cell.angle_alpha   90.00
_cell.angle_beta   90.00
_cell.angle_gamma   90.00
#
_symmetry.space_group_name_H-M   'P 1'
#
loop_
_entity.id
_entity.type
_entity.pdbx_description
1 polymer ?
#
loop_
_entity_poly.entity_id
_entity_poly.type
_entity_poly.pdbx_seq_one_letter_code
_entity_poly.pdbx_strand_id
1 'polypeptide(L)'
;GWFPMAEGPDGSLGLFRARERALMPLDGRFHVPRSLRRQLRPDRFELRIDTAFAEVVAGCSDRPSTWISPELQAIYSALHQLGWAHSIEAWDGQGLAGAQLGLAIGRCWIGESMFHQRPHASNVVLVALQQALVDGGFALFDVQLSNPHLERFGCFCISDAAYSAQLQAAVRSPAVLELNQFTIHSRAWMSR
;
A
#
# COMPACT_ATOMS: atom_id res chain seq x y z
N GLY A 1 11.14 -9.31 8.90
CA GLY A 1 9.81 -9.00 9.23
C GLY A 1 8.86 -10.18 9.20
N TRP A 2 8.18 -10.39 10.32
CA TRP A 2 7.03 -11.28 10.39
C TRP A 2 5.77 -10.54 9.97
N PHE A 3 4.82 -11.21 9.35
CA PHE A 3 3.50 -10.67 9.04
C PHE A 3 2.42 -11.71 9.35
N PRO A 4 1.24 -11.28 9.86
CA PRO A 4 0.14 -12.18 10.15
C PRO A 4 -0.64 -12.53 8.88
N MET A 5 -1.19 -13.74 8.84
CA MET A 5 -2.08 -14.18 7.77
C MET A 5 -2.99 -15.28 8.33
N ALA A 6 -4.27 -15.24 7.98
CA ALA A 6 -5.19 -16.31 8.36
C ALA A 6 -4.90 -17.56 7.50
N GLU A 7 -4.83 -18.72 8.15
CA GLU A 7 -4.64 -20.02 7.54
C GLU A 7 -5.79 -20.96 7.83
N GLY A 8 -5.98 -21.90 6.90
CA GLY A 8 -6.96 -22.95 7.08
C GLY A 8 -8.42 -22.50 7.00
N PRO A 9 -9.35 -23.47 7.06
CA PRO A 9 -10.78 -23.20 6.97
C PRO A 9 -11.36 -22.56 8.24
N ASP A 10 -10.65 -22.61 9.35
CA ASP A 10 -11.02 -22.00 10.64
C ASP A 10 -10.55 -20.53 10.79
N GLY A 11 -9.73 -20.04 9.83
CA GLY A 11 -9.23 -18.66 9.84
C GLY A 11 -8.24 -18.37 10.95
N SER A 12 -7.57 -19.39 11.54
CA SER A 12 -6.55 -19.20 12.57
C SER A 12 -5.39 -18.33 12.07
N LEU A 13 -4.89 -17.43 12.93
CA LEU A 13 -3.80 -16.53 12.57
C LEU A 13 -2.45 -17.22 12.71
N GLY A 14 -1.71 -17.28 11.59
CA GLY A 14 -0.31 -17.68 11.55
C GLY A 14 0.61 -16.47 11.38
N LEU A 15 1.86 -16.59 11.84
CA LEU A 15 2.92 -15.62 11.56
C LEU A 15 3.87 -16.18 10.52
N PHE A 16 4.04 -15.42 9.44
CA PHE A 16 4.86 -15.81 8.28
C PHE A 16 6.09 -14.92 8.16
N ARG A 17 7.14 -15.51 7.58
CA ARG A 17 8.38 -14.81 7.25
C ARG A 17 8.84 -15.26 5.88
N ALA A 18 8.95 -14.33 4.94
CA ALA A 18 9.44 -14.61 3.62
C ALA A 18 10.98 -14.71 3.62
N ARG A 19 11.57 -15.66 2.87
CA ARG A 19 13.02 -15.74 2.65
C ARG A 19 13.54 -14.57 1.81
N GLU A 20 12.74 -14.12 0.87
CA GLU A 20 12.93 -12.93 0.07
C GLU A 20 11.76 -11.98 0.28
N ARG A 21 12.06 -10.72 0.57
CA ARG A 21 11.06 -9.69 0.83
C ARG A 21 10.89 -8.80 -0.39
N ALA A 22 9.67 -8.63 -0.85
CA ALA A 22 9.35 -7.79 -1.97
C ALA A 22 9.14 -6.34 -1.53
N LEU A 23 9.77 -5.42 -2.24
CA LEU A 23 9.71 -3.98 -2.02
C LEU A 23 9.27 -3.25 -3.27
N MET A 24 8.47 -2.20 -3.10
CA MET A 24 8.23 -1.20 -4.14
C MET A 24 9.32 -0.13 -4.10
N PRO A 25 9.86 0.28 -5.25
CA PRO A 25 10.89 1.32 -5.27
C PRO A 25 10.35 2.67 -4.80
N LEU A 26 11.14 3.35 -3.97
CA LEU A 26 10.94 4.76 -3.58
C LEU A 26 11.94 5.68 -4.29
N ASP A 27 12.46 5.25 -5.43
CA ASP A 27 13.44 5.96 -6.25
C ASP A 27 13.11 5.87 -7.74
N GLY A 28 14.04 6.24 -8.60
CA GLY A 28 13.86 6.28 -10.06
C GLY A 28 13.60 4.93 -10.74
N ARG A 29 13.64 3.81 -10.01
CA ARG A 29 13.25 2.48 -10.50
C ARG A 29 11.74 2.26 -10.51
N PHE A 30 10.97 3.10 -9.80
CA PHE A 30 9.51 3.02 -9.86
C PHE A 30 9.02 3.34 -11.27
N HIS A 31 8.21 2.44 -11.82
CA HIS A 31 7.75 2.53 -13.19
C HIS A 31 6.22 2.63 -13.24
N VAL A 32 5.70 3.61 -13.98
CA VAL A 32 4.27 3.71 -14.28
C VAL A 32 4.01 3.17 -15.68
N PRO A 33 3.27 2.05 -15.84
CA PRO A 33 2.96 1.50 -17.16
C PRO A 33 2.30 2.52 -18.08
N ARG A 34 2.68 2.57 -19.35
CA ARG A 34 2.15 3.54 -20.34
C ARG A 34 0.63 3.52 -20.44
N SER A 35 0.01 2.34 -20.34
CA SER A 35 -1.45 2.19 -20.34
C SER A 35 -2.12 2.86 -19.15
N LEU A 36 -1.44 2.91 -18.00
CA LEU A 36 -1.95 3.54 -16.78
C LEU A 36 -1.78 5.07 -16.82
N ARG A 37 -0.76 5.61 -17.49
CA ARG A 37 -0.50 7.06 -17.55
C ARG A 37 -1.70 7.86 -18.03
N ARG A 38 -2.49 7.30 -18.97
CA ARG A 38 -3.73 7.92 -19.47
C ARG A 38 -4.85 7.94 -18.42
N GLN A 39 -4.78 7.10 -17.41
CA GLN A 39 -5.78 6.96 -16.35
C GLN A 39 -5.46 7.83 -15.13
N LEU A 40 -4.22 8.33 -15.04
CA LEU A 40 -3.77 9.22 -13.98
C LEU A 40 -4.19 10.66 -14.28
N ARG A 41 -5.50 10.90 -14.47
CA ARG A 41 -6.06 12.24 -14.66
C ARG A 41 -6.51 12.80 -13.32
N PRO A 42 -6.24 14.10 -13.03
CA PRO A 42 -6.58 14.72 -11.76
C PRO A 42 -8.07 14.71 -11.43
N ASP A 43 -8.89 14.74 -12.48
CA ASP A 43 -10.36 14.82 -12.41
C ASP A 43 -11.05 13.45 -12.31
N ARG A 44 -10.28 12.35 -12.40
CA ARG A 44 -10.87 11.02 -12.41
C ARG A 44 -11.21 10.49 -11.02
N PHE A 45 -10.29 10.67 -10.07
CA PHE A 45 -10.45 10.24 -8.69
C PHE A 45 -9.95 11.31 -7.74
N GLU A 46 -10.72 11.61 -6.73
CA GLU A 46 -10.27 12.34 -5.55
C GLU A 46 -9.53 11.38 -4.62
N LEU A 47 -8.35 11.77 -4.15
CA LEU A 47 -7.54 10.95 -3.26
C LEU A 47 -7.69 11.43 -1.82
N ARG A 48 -7.90 10.50 -0.90
CA ARG A 48 -8.08 10.77 0.52
C ARG A 48 -7.26 9.80 1.37
N ILE A 49 -6.96 10.21 2.61
CA ILE A 49 -6.36 9.35 3.64
C ILE A 49 -7.37 9.21 4.76
N ASP A 50 -7.57 7.99 5.23
CA ASP A 50 -8.27 7.67 6.48
C ASP A 50 -9.71 8.20 6.59
N THR A 51 -10.38 8.43 5.45
CA THR A 51 -11.77 8.95 5.47
C THR A 51 -12.82 7.84 5.55
N ALA A 52 -12.48 6.62 5.14
CA ALA A 52 -13.37 5.45 5.17
C ALA A 52 -12.61 4.16 5.54
N PHE A 53 -11.74 4.20 6.56
CA PHE A 53 -10.86 3.09 6.92
C PHE A 53 -11.60 1.76 7.08
N ALA A 54 -12.75 1.75 7.78
CA ALA A 54 -13.55 0.54 7.98
C ALA A 54 -14.06 -0.05 6.65
N GLU A 55 -14.51 0.81 5.71
CA GLU A 55 -14.95 0.39 4.38
C GLU A 55 -13.77 -0.17 3.56
N VAL A 56 -12.58 0.40 3.74
CA VAL A 56 -11.37 -0.09 3.07
C VAL A 56 -10.99 -1.47 3.60
N VAL A 57 -11.02 -1.70 4.90
CA VAL A 57 -10.75 -3.02 5.49
C VAL A 57 -11.77 -4.03 4.99
N ALA A 58 -13.06 -3.68 4.97
CA ALA A 58 -14.11 -4.53 4.42
C ALA A 58 -13.89 -4.85 2.94
N GLY A 59 -13.58 -3.84 2.11
CA GLY A 59 -13.31 -4.03 0.68
C GLY A 59 -12.06 -4.90 0.41
N CYS A 60 -11.03 -4.80 1.25
CA CYS A 60 -9.85 -5.66 1.18
C CYS A 60 -10.15 -7.12 1.54
N SER A 61 -11.13 -7.37 2.41
CA SER A 61 -11.54 -8.70 2.85
C SER A 61 -12.63 -9.34 1.98
N ASP A 62 -13.31 -8.55 1.13
CA ASP A 62 -14.39 -9.03 0.25
C ASP A 62 -13.83 -9.80 -0.96
N ARG A 63 -13.41 -11.03 -0.71
CA ARG A 63 -12.88 -11.97 -1.71
C ARG A 63 -13.31 -13.39 -1.38
N PRO A 64 -13.53 -14.26 -2.40
CA PRO A 64 -13.86 -15.67 -2.17
C PRO A 64 -12.84 -16.42 -1.32
N SER A 65 -11.57 -15.99 -1.37
CA SER A 65 -10.50 -16.47 -0.50
C SER A 65 -9.77 -15.26 0.05
N THR A 66 -10.03 -14.95 1.31
CA THR A 66 -9.37 -13.84 2.01
C THR A 66 -8.54 -14.36 3.17
N TRP A 67 -7.37 -13.74 3.37
CA TRP A 67 -6.52 -13.96 4.54
C TRP A 67 -6.84 -12.94 5.67
N ILE A 68 -7.70 -11.96 5.39
CA ILE A 68 -8.12 -10.94 6.36
C ILE A 68 -9.35 -11.46 7.10
N SER A 69 -9.11 -12.22 8.19
CA SER A 69 -10.19 -12.73 9.05
C SER A 69 -10.88 -11.59 9.83
N PRO A 70 -12.07 -11.83 10.41
CA PRO A 70 -12.72 -10.86 11.29
C PRO A 70 -11.83 -10.40 12.45
N GLU A 71 -11.00 -11.29 13.00
CA GLU A 71 -10.04 -10.96 14.06
C GLU A 71 -8.98 -9.99 13.54
N LEU A 72 -8.44 -10.23 12.33
CA LEU A 72 -7.47 -9.35 11.71
C LEU A 72 -8.05 -7.97 11.36
N GLN A 73 -9.32 -7.92 10.95
CA GLN A 73 -10.04 -6.66 10.75
C GLN A 73 -10.13 -5.84 12.05
N ALA A 74 -10.43 -6.51 13.18
CA ALA A 74 -10.45 -5.86 14.50
C ALA A 74 -9.06 -5.35 14.90
N ILE A 75 -7.99 -6.12 14.62
CA ILE A 75 -6.60 -5.70 14.85
C ILE A 75 -6.26 -4.45 14.01
N TYR A 76 -6.57 -4.43 12.71
CA TYR A 76 -6.31 -3.25 11.87
C TYR A 76 -7.09 -2.03 12.35
N SER A 77 -8.33 -2.21 12.80
CA SER A 77 -9.14 -1.12 13.37
C SER A 77 -8.52 -0.54 14.64
N ALA A 78 -8.00 -1.40 15.53
CA ALA A 78 -7.29 -0.96 16.73
C ALA A 78 -5.97 -0.23 16.38
N LEU A 79 -5.21 -0.76 15.41
CA LEU A 79 -3.98 -0.12 14.93
C LEU A 79 -4.25 1.24 14.27
N HIS A 80 -5.39 1.37 13.58
CA HIS A 80 -5.81 2.65 13.02
C HIS A 80 -6.11 3.69 14.10
N GLN A 81 -6.83 3.31 15.16
CA GLN A 81 -7.08 4.20 16.30
C GLN A 81 -5.79 4.65 17.01
N LEU A 82 -4.73 3.83 16.95
CA LEU A 82 -3.41 4.15 17.47
C LEU A 82 -2.55 4.96 16.47
N GLY A 83 -3.03 5.24 15.27
CA GLY A 83 -2.33 6.00 14.24
C GLY A 83 -1.23 5.20 13.51
N TRP A 84 -1.32 3.86 13.50
CA TRP A 84 -0.33 3.00 12.83
C TRP A 84 -0.84 2.38 11.54
N ALA A 85 -2.15 2.13 11.45
CA ALA A 85 -2.78 1.63 10.24
C ALA A 85 -3.50 2.77 9.50
N HIS A 86 -3.36 2.79 8.18
CA HIS A 86 -3.89 3.85 7.33
C HIS A 86 -4.53 3.28 6.08
N SER A 87 -5.49 4.01 5.52
CA SER A 87 -6.06 3.78 4.20
C SER A 87 -5.72 4.91 3.26
N ILE A 88 -5.32 4.57 2.03
CA ILE A 88 -5.19 5.51 0.93
C ILE A 88 -6.31 5.20 -0.05
N GLU A 89 -7.13 6.17 -0.36
CA GLU A 89 -8.44 6.00 -0.97
C GLU A 89 -8.56 6.78 -2.27
N ALA A 90 -9.21 6.17 -3.26
CA ALA A 90 -9.62 6.84 -4.50
C ALA A 90 -11.15 6.90 -4.54
N TRP A 91 -11.69 8.09 -4.68
CA TRP A 91 -13.12 8.38 -4.70
C TRP A 91 -13.54 8.95 -6.05
N ASP A 92 -14.77 8.66 -6.47
CA ASP A 92 -15.43 9.29 -7.61
C ASP A 92 -16.86 9.69 -7.28
N GLY A 93 -17.63 10.18 -8.25
CA GLY A 93 -19.03 10.58 -8.05
C GLY A 93 -19.97 9.44 -7.60
N GLN A 94 -19.52 8.19 -7.58
CA GLN A 94 -20.27 7.02 -7.14
C GLN A 94 -19.79 6.47 -5.78
N GLY A 95 -18.80 7.11 -5.14
CA GLY A 95 -18.26 6.73 -3.84
C GLY A 95 -16.85 6.18 -3.89
N LEU A 96 -16.48 5.32 -2.92
CA LEU A 96 -15.17 4.69 -2.82
C LEU A 96 -14.91 3.79 -4.03
N ALA A 97 -13.93 4.15 -4.86
CA ALA A 97 -13.62 3.48 -6.11
C ALA A 97 -12.55 2.39 -5.96
N GLY A 98 -11.70 2.53 -4.97
CA GLY A 98 -10.64 1.59 -4.61
C GLY A 98 -9.71 2.17 -3.57
N ALA A 99 -8.92 1.32 -2.92
CA ALA A 99 -8.02 1.75 -1.85
C ALA A 99 -6.86 0.78 -1.65
N GLN A 100 -5.89 1.23 -0.84
CA GLN A 100 -4.86 0.41 -0.25
C GLN A 100 -4.90 0.56 1.27
N LEU A 101 -4.84 -0.57 1.97
CA LEU A 101 -4.62 -0.70 3.40
C LEU A 101 -3.13 -0.89 3.68
N GLY A 102 -2.59 -0.23 4.69
CA GLY A 102 -1.20 -0.42 5.09
C GLY A 102 -0.88 0.10 6.49
N LEU A 103 0.35 -0.18 6.93
CA LEU A 103 0.89 0.28 8.20
C LEU A 103 2.04 1.26 7.96
N ALA A 104 2.08 2.34 8.75
CA ALA A 104 3.20 3.27 8.79
C ALA A 104 3.96 3.09 10.11
N ILE A 105 5.18 2.56 10.05
CA ILE A 105 6.02 2.32 11.23
C ILE A 105 7.35 3.03 11.01
N GLY A 106 7.54 4.18 11.64
CA GLY A 106 8.68 5.04 11.36
C GLY A 106 8.73 5.40 9.88
N ARG A 107 9.85 5.14 9.22
CA ARG A 107 10.05 5.38 7.78
C ARG A 107 9.74 4.14 6.92
N CYS A 108 8.98 3.17 7.44
CA CYS A 108 8.56 1.98 6.72
C CYS A 108 7.04 2.04 6.49
N TRP A 109 6.62 1.97 5.23
CA TRP A 109 5.25 1.64 4.86
C TRP A 109 5.16 0.15 4.54
N ILE A 110 4.18 -0.53 5.11
CA ILE A 110 3.86 -1.93 4.85
C ILE A 110 2.50 -1.97 4.17
N GLY A 111 2.48 -2.27 2.87
CA GLY A 111 1.25 -2.43 2.11
C GLY A 111 0.61 -3.79 2.37
N GLU A 112 -0.50 -3.82 3.06
CA GLU A 112 -1.16 -5.05 3.50
C GLU A 112 -2.09 -5.61 2.42
N SER A 113 -2.96 -4.79 1.87
CA SER A 113 -3.91 -5.20 0.86
C SER A 113 -4.38 -4.02 0.02
N MET A 114 -4.95 -4.33 -1.16
CA MET A 114 -5.61 -3.33 -1.99
C MET A 114 -6.82 -3.94 -2.69
N PHE A 115 -7.81 -3.10 -2.99
CA PHE A 115 -8.96 -3.49 -3.81
C PHE A 115 -9.36 -2.37 -4.77
N HIS A 116 -10.21 -2.69 -5.73
CA HIS A 116 -10.85 -1.71 -6.58
C HIS A 116 -12.25 -2.17 -6.99
N GLN A 117 -13.18 -1.23 -7.00
CA GLN A 117 -14.54 -1.37 -7.51
C GLN A 117 -14.67 -0.72 -8.91
N ARG A 118 -13.77 0.21 -9.25
CA ARG A 118 -13.67 0.83 -10.58
C ARG A 118 -12.32 0.54 -11.22
N PRO A 119 -12.28 0.35 -12.54
CA PRO A 119 -11.03 0.05 -13.23
C PRO A 119 -9.92 1.06 -12.93
N HIS A 120 -8.75 0.57 -12.59
CA HIS A 120 -7.53 1.32 -12.31
C HIS A 120 -7.50 2.12 -11.00
N ALA A 121 -8.55 2.14 -10.17
CA ALA A 121 -8.56 2.92 -8.92
C ALA A 121 -7.41 2.53 -7.99
N SER A 122 -7.21 1.23 -7.72
CA SER A 122 -6.08 0.75 -6.91
C SER A 122 -4.71 1.08 -7.51
N ASN A 123 -4.59 1.12 -8.84
CA ASN A 123 -3.35 1.52 -9.49
C ASN A 123 -3.05 3.01 -9.31
N VAL A 124 -4.09 3.85 -9.36
CA VAL A 124 -3.97 5.29 -9.08
C VAL A 124 -3.56 5.51 -7.63
N VAL A 125 -4.18 4.79 -6.70
CA VAL A 125 -3.80 4.79 -5.28
C VAL A 125 -2.33 4.38 -5.10
N LEU A 126 -1.87 3.30 -5.75
CA LEU A 126 -0.49 2.84 -5.64
C LEU A 126 0.52 3.90 -6.09
N VAL A 127 0.24 4.57 -7.22
CA VAL A 127 1.11 5.65 -7.75
C VAL A 127 1.11 6.86 -6.80
N ALA A 128 -0.05 7.23 -6.30
CA ALA A 128 -0.21 8.34 -5.37
C ALA A 128 0.52 8.09 -4.05
N LEU A 129 0.33 6.90 -3.49
CA LEU A 129 1.00 6.49 -2.27
C LEU A 129 2.52 6.47 -2.45
N GLN A 130 3.04 5.90 -3.54
CA GLN A 130 4.48 5.89 -3.79
C GLN A 130 5.06 7.31 -3.77
N GLN A 131 4.41 8.27 -4.40
CA GLN A 131 4.85 9.66 -4.37
C GLN A 131 4.76 10.25 -2.95
N ALA A 132 3.65 10.03 -2.24
CA ALA A 132 3.47 10.52 -0.87
C ALA A 132 4.55 9.96 0.08
N LEU A 133 4.91 8.68 -0.10
CA LEU A 133 5.99 8.06 0.67
C LEU A 133 7.36 8.68 0.38
N VAL A 134 7.67 8.99 -0.89
CA VAL A 134 8.90 9.69 -1.26
C VAL A 134 8.94 11.08 -0.64
N ASP A 135 7.87 11.85 -0.80
CA ASP A 135 7.77 13.23 -0.28
C ASP A 135 7.82 13.26 1.26
N GLY A 136 7.21 12.26 1.91
CA GLY A 136 7.19 12.10 3.37
C GLY A 136 8.49 11.53 3.96
N GLY A 137 9.49 11.20 3.14
CA GLY A 137 10.79 10.72 3.58
C GLY A 137 10.80 9.27 4.05
N PHE A 138 9.86 8.44 3.59
CA PHE A 138 9.91 7.00 3.83
C PHE A 138 11.15 6.37 3.19
N ALA A 139 11.64 5.29 3.79
CA ALA A 139 12.83 4.57 3.34
C ALA A 139 12.51 3.19 2.78
N LEU A 140 11.38 2.61 3.18
CA LEU A 140 10.91 1.31 2.73
C LEU A 140 9.43 1.36 2.35
N PHE A 141 9.10 0.74 1.21
CA PHE A 141 7.75 0.38 0.83
C PHE A 141 7.68 -1.15 0.68
N ASP A 142 7.33 -1.81 1.75
CA ASP A 142 7.24 -3.24 1.86
C ASP A 142 5.89 -3.75 1.33
N VAL A 143 5.90 -4.77 0.49
CA VAL A 143 4.71 -5.43 -0.06
C VAL A 143 4.74 -6.94 0.16
N GLN A 144 5.57 -7.41 1.09
CA GLN A 144 5.81 -8.78 1.54
C GLN A 144 6.23 -9.72 0.40
N LEU A 145 5.35 -9.98 -0.56
CA LEU A 145 5.56 -10.92 -1.66
C LEU A 145 5.40 -10.23 -3.01
N SER A 146 6.25 -10.58 -3.96
CA SER A 146 6.11 -10.11 -5.34
C SER A 146 4.97 -10.83 -6.05
N ASN A 147 4.41 -10.13 -7.03
CA ASN A 147 3.48 -10.71 -7.98
C ASN A 147 3.57 -9.96 -9.33
N PRO A 148 3.08 -10.55 -10.44
CA PRO A 148 3.18 -9.95 -11.78
C PRO A 148 2.54 -8.57 -11.89
N HIS A 149 1.56 -8.22 -11.04
CA HIS A 149 0.96 -6.91 -11.02
C HIS A 149 1.94 -5.85 -10.49
N LEU A 150 2.58 -6.10 -9.35
CA LEU A 150 3.53 -5.19 -8.71
C LEU A 150 4.86 -5.08 -9.48
N GLU A 151 5.29 -6.16 -10.13
CA GLU A 151 6.49 -6.17 -10.98
C GLU A 151 6.41 -5.16 -12.13
N ARG A 152 5.21 -4.90 -12.65
CA ARG A 152 4.98 -3.86 -13.66
C ARG A 152 5.30 -2.44 -13.18
N PHE A 153 5.35 -2.22 -11.88
CA PHE A 153 5.71 -0.95 -11.25
C PHE A 153 7.17 -0.91 -10.77
N GLY A 154 7.93 -1.99 -11.01
CA GLY A 154 9.34 -2.09 -10.62
C GLY A 154 9.56 -2.78 -9.28
N CYS A 155 8.57 -3.52 -8.76
CA CYS A 155 8.73 -4.35 -7.55
C CYS A 155 9.95 -5.25 -7.69
N PHE A 156 10.74 -5.36 -6.62
CA PHE A 156 11.96 -6.17 -6.58
C PHE A 156 12.09 -6.87 -5.23
N CYS A 157 12.84 -7.97 -5.21
CA CYS A 157 13.06 -8.73 -3.98
C CYS A 157 14.46 -8.51 -3.42
N ILE A 158 14.57 -8.53 -2.10
CA ILE A 158 15.83 -8.56 -1.35
C ILE A 158 15.81 -9.72 -0.35
N SER A 159 17.00 -10.17 0.08
CA SER A 159 17.09 -11.21 1.11
C SER A 159 16.50 -10.74 2.43
N ASP A 160 15.98 -11.66 3.24
CA ASP A 160 15.45 -11.36 4.57
C ASP A 160 16.48 -10.67 5.49
N ALA A 161 17.76 -11.02 5.36
CA ALA A 161 18.83 -10.37 6.11
C ALA A 161 18.99 -8.88 5.72
N ALA A 162 19.00 -8.57 4.41
CA ALA A 162 19.06 -7.21 3.90
C ALA A 162 17.82 -6.41 4.30
N TYR A 163 16.62 -7.01 4.20
CA TYR A 163 15.38 -6.40 4.65
C TYR A 163 15.40 -6.07 6.15
N SER A 164 15.83 -7.02 6.99
CA SER A 164 15.88 -6.84 8.45
C SER A 164 16.78 -5.67 8.85
N ALA A 165 17.95 -5.52 8.20
CA ALA A 165 18.86 -4.41 8.46
C ALA A 165 18.23 -3.05 8.06
N GLN A 166 17.59 -2.99 6.87
CA GLN A 166 16.91 -1.77 6.40
C GLN A 166 15.70 -1.42 7.28
N LEU A 167 14.90 -2.41 7.67
CA LEU A 167 13.75 -2.21 8.56
C LEU A 167 14.18 -1.63 9.91
N GLN A 168 15.22 -2.20 10.54
CA GLN A 168 15.76 -1.69 11.82
C GLN A 168 16.21 -0.23 11.71
N ALA A 169 16.77 0.18 10.60
CA ALA A 169 17.15 1.57 10.36
C ALA A 169 15.90 2.46 10.14
N ALA A 170 14.93 1.98 9.35
CA ALA A 170 13.75 2.75 8.99
C ALA A 170 12.84 3.05 10.19
N VAL A 171 12.61 2.08 11.08
CA VAL A 171 11.68 2.25 12.21
C VAL A 171 12.18 3.18 13.32
N ARG A 172 13.46 3.58 13.29
CA ARG A 172 14.07 4.45 14.31
C ARG A 172 13.77 5.94 14.10
N SER A 173 13.32 6.32 12.94
CA SER A 173 13.08 7.72 12.58
C SER A 173 11.63 7.90 12.12
N PRO A 174 10.99 9.02 12.45
CA PRO A 174 9.65 9.30 11.96
C PRO A 174 9.64 9.63 10.47
N ALA A 175 8.48 9.42 9.84
CA ALA A 175 8.14 9.92 8.52
C ALA A 175 6.74 10.53 8.58
N VAL A 176 6.40 11.34 7.59
CA VAL A 176 5.08 12.00 7.53
C VAL A 176 4.31 11.42 6.35
N LEU A 177 3.12 10.89 6.63
CA LEU A 177 2.23 10.39 5.60
C LEU A 177 1.16 11.47 5.31
N GLU A 178 1.37 12.21 4.24
CA GLU A 178 0.43 13.23 3.77
C GLU A 178 0.20 13.07 2.27
N LEU A 179 -1.05 13.18 1.84
CA LEU A 179 -1.36 13.44 0.45
C LEU A 179 -1.33 14.97 0.28
N ASN A 180 -0.20 15.53 0.01
CA ASN A 180 -0.13 16.89 -0.51
C ASN A 180 -1.02 16.96 -1.73
N GLN A 181 -1.87 18.03 -1.88
CA GLN A 181 -2.84 18.16 -2.98
C GLN A 181 -2.24 17.63 -4.27
N PHE A 182 -2.67 16.45 -4.64
CA PHE A 182 -1.91 15.55 -5.49
C PHE A 182 -1.85 16.13 -6.87
N THR A 183 -0.79 16.83 -7.12
CA THR A 183 -0.47 17.22 -8.48
C THR A 183 0.12 15.97 -9.15
N ILE A 184 -0.75 15.07 -9.69
CA ILE A 184 -0.37 14.04 -10.67
C ILE A 184 0.46 14.69 -11.83
N HIS A 185 0.68 15.97 -11.76
CA HIS A 185 1.43 16.82 -12.67
C HIS A 185 2.92 16.90 -12.41
N SER A 186 3.48 16.23 -11.41
CA SER A 186 4.94 16.18 -11.31
C SER A 186 5.45 15.33 -12.48
N ARG A 187 5.91 16.04 -13.52
CA ARG A 187 6.31 15.52 -14.83
C ARG A 187 7.46 14.51 -14.80
N ALA A 188 8.01 14.20 -13.65
CA ALA A 188 9.21 13.37 -13.51
C ALA A 188 9.03 11.93 -14.04
N TRP A 189 7.83 11.35 -14.01
CA TRP A 189 7.55 10.01 -14.54
C TRP A 189 6.73 10.01 -15.84
N MET A 190 6.28 11.20 -16.33
CA MET A 190 5.67 11.32 -17.67
C MET A 190 6.72 11.43 -18.79
N SER A 191 7.95 11.80 -18.46
CA SER A 191 9.00 12.12 -19.43
C SER A 191 10.04 11.02 -19.65
N ARG A 192 9.86 9.83 -19.10
CA ARG A 192 10.75 8.68 -19.31
C ARG A 192 10.08 7.55 -20.08
#